data_5b48c10aa7802a68a157dc9f3e326833
#
_entry.id   5b48c10aa7802a68a157dc9f3e326833
#
_cell.length_a   1.000
_cell.length_b   1.000
_cell.length_c   1.000
_cell.angle_alpha   90.00
_cell.angle_beta   90.00
_cell.angle_gamma   90.00
#
_symmetry.space_group_name_H-M   'P 1'
#
loop_
_entity.id
_entity.type
_entity.pdbx_description
1 polymer ?
#
loop_
_entity_poly.entity_id
_entity_poly.type
_entity_poly.pdbx_seq_one_letter_code
_entity_poly.pdbx_strand_id
1 'polypeptide(L)'
;ACTTGAQNTIVGGFTGDAITTGDYNTAVGVHAVGSTTTADSNTGIGYNSLNSNTTGTNNTALGRNSLDASTTATEGTAVGMDALTANTTGEANTALGKSAMAANTTGSYNAAGGLNALQANTTAGDNTAFGVNAMLVNTTGHSNVAMGRSALDACTTGSGNVALGMDALGAHTTGADNVAVGKNALDANTTANNNVAIGTNSLGANTTATGNVAIGTNAMLTNTTGANDTAVGYLALDANTTGEDNTAVGKGALGANTTASGNTAVGKDSLVTNTTGANNVAVGWIALTTNSTGANNVGVGRSALASNSTGGDNTAVGYQALNANTTGASNTSVGYTSLTSNTTGTNNVALGHRALTAVTTSANNTGLGHDAGSIITTGANNLCLGNDSGLSGSPGGTLITDSNHIMVGDGSVTNAHIQVDWTVA
;
A
#
# COMPACT_ATOMS: atom_id res chain seq x y z
N ALA A 1 -28.21 8.93 -53.27
CA ALA A 1 -28.54 10.33 -53.66
C ALA A 1 -29.40 10.97 -52.57
N CYS A 2 -28.92 12.06 -51.95
CA CYS A 2 -29.71 12.82 -50.98
C CYS A 2 -31.03 13.29 -51.62
N THR A 3 -32.15 12.95 -51.00
CA THR A 3 -33.47 13.32 -51.59
C THR A 3 -34.08 14.55 -50.95
N THR A 4 -34.01 14.68 -49.63
CA THR A 4 -34.54 15.81 -48.87
C THR A 4 -33.62 16.30 -47.78
N GLY A 5 -32.54 15.56 -47.47
CA GLY A 5 -31.56 15.96 -46.46
C GLY A 5 -30.87 17.30 -46.81
N ALA A 6 -30.68 18.16 -45.80
CA ALA A 6 -30.14 19.51 -45.94
C ALA A 6 -28.80 19.67 -45.21
N GLN A 7 -28.01 20.66 -45.67
CA GLN A 7 -26.77 21.09 -45.02
C GLN A 7 -25.72 19.98 -44.91
N ASN A 8 -25.70 19.05 -45.86
CA ASN A 8 -24.65 17.99 -45.93
C ASN A 8 -23.46 18.46 -46.80
N THR A 9 -22.23 18.12 -46.37
CA THR A 9 -20.99 18.30 -47.15
C THR A 9 -20.47 16.93 -47.57
N ILE A 10 -20.45 16.64 -48.88
CA ILE A 10 -20.12 15.31 -49.42
C ILE A 10 -19.06 15.48 -50.50
N VAL A 11 -17.87 14.85 -50.32
CA VAL A 11 -16.72 14.93 -51.25
C VAL A 11 -16.06 13.56 -51.41
N GLY A 12 -16.15 12.96 -52.59
CA GLY A 12 -15.48 11.68 -52.91
C GLY A 12 -16.36 10.72 -53.69
N GLY A 13 -15.78 9.57 -54.10
CA GLY A 13 -16.51 8.50 -54.78
C GLY A 13 -17.28 7.61 -53.81
N PHE A 14 -18.52 7.29 -54.08
CA PHE A 14 -19.42 6.47 -53.22
C PHE A 14 -19.54 7.03 -51.79
N THR A 15 -19.44 8.36 -51.64
CA THR A 15 -19.50 9.08 -50.38
C THR A 15 -20.90 9.53 -50.10
N GLY A 16 -21.47 9.21 -48.93
CA GLY A 16 -22.84 9.60 -48.53
C GLY A 16 -23.94 9.22 -49.51
N ASP A 17 -23.73 8.19 -50.34
CA ASP A 17 -24.64 7.86 -51.46
C ASP A 17 -25.93 7.20 -50.99
N ALA A 18 -26.03 6.71 -49.76
CA ALA A 18 -27.26 6.24 -49.16
C ALA A 18 -28.08 7.32 -48.38
N ILE A 19 -27.55 8.52 -48.19
CA ILE A 19 -28.26 9.58 -47.43
C ILE A 19 -29.55 9.95 -48.14
N THR A 20 -30.68 9.85 -47.44
CA THR A 20 -31.98 10.24 -47.93
C THR A 20 -32.52 11.50 -47.27
N THR A 21 -32.71 11.48 -45.95
CA THR A 21 -33.27 12.57 -45.15
C THR A 21 -32.33 13.11 -44.07
N GLY A 22 -31.17 12.46 -43.83
CA GLY A 22 -30.22 12.91 -42.80
C GLY A 22 -29.63 14.29 -43.08
N ASP A 23 -29.54 15.12 -42.03
CA ASP A 23 -29.08 16.50 -42.08
C ASP A 23 -27.71 16.68 -41.40
N TYR A 24 -26.99 17.76 -41.74
CA TYR A 24 -25.76 18.19 -41.08
C TYR A 24 -24.61 17.18 -41.15
N ASN A 25 -24.55 16.26 -42.08
CA ASN A 25 -23.48 15.28 -42.22
C ASN A 25 -22.31 15.84 -43.04
N THR A 26 -21.09 15.59 -42.59
CA THR A 26 -19.84 15.88 -43.32
C THR A 26 -19.19 14.54 -43.71
N ALA A 27 -19.06 14.26 -44.98
CA ALA A 27 -18.50 13.05 -45.54
C ALA A 27 -17.40 13.40 -46.58
N VAL A 28 -16.16 13.02 -46.30
CA VAL A 28 -14.99 13.29 -47.19
C VAL A 28 -14.15 12.02 -47.34
N GLY A 29 -14.11 11.44 -48.52
CA GLY A 29 -13.35 10.21 -48.79
C GLY A 29 -14.16 9.13 -49.45
N VAL A 30 -13.50 8.13 -50.06
CA VAL A 30 -14.21 7.01 -50.71
C VAL A 30 -14.92 6.19 -49.65
N HIS A 31 -16.20 5.93 -49.86
CA HIS A 31 -17.12 5.20 -48.97
C HIS A 31 -17.29 5.86 -47.57
N ALA A 32 -16.96 7.12 -47.39
CA ALA A 32 -17.23 7.83 -46.14
C ALA A 32 -18.75 7.98 -45.96
N VAL A 33 -19.27 7.63 -44.75
CA VAL A 33 -20.72 7.70 -44.41
C VAL A 33 -21.63 6.99 -45.46
N GLY A 34 -21.14 5.84 -45.95
CA GLY A 34 -21.72 5.20 -47.16
C GLY A 34 -23.10 4.64 -46.98
N SER A 35 -23.46 4.09 -45.81
CA SER A 35 -24.78 3.44 -45.53
C SER A 35 -25.75 4.32 -44.75
N THR A 36 -25.40 5.53 -44.36
CA THR A 36 -26.28 6.45 -43.62
C THR A 36 -27.51 6.83 -44.42
N THR A 37 -28.69 6.65 -43.83
CA THR A 37 -29.96 6.99 -44.51
C THR A 37 -30.64 8.20 -43.87
N THR A 38 -30.95 8.15 -42.59
CA THR A 38 -31.71 9.16 -41.85
C THR A 38 -30.95 9.83 -40.71
N ALA A 39 -29.71 9.38 -40.43
CA ALA A 39 -28.94 9.88 -39.30
C ALA A 39 -28.36 11.27 -39.54
N ASP A 40 -28.33 12.08 -38.49
CA ASP A 40 -27.90 13.46 -38.50
C ASP A 40 -26.57 13.70 -37.82
N SER A 41 -25.92 14.80 -38.17
CA SER A 41 -24.79 15.35 -37.43
C SER A 41 -23.56 14.41 -37.34
N ASN A 42 -23.31 13.62 -38.35
CA ASN A 42 -22.14 12.74 -38.42
C ASN A 42 -21.01 13.39 -39.23
N THR A 43 -19.76 13.24 -38.77
CA THR A 43 -18.57 13.62 -39.50
C THR A 43 -17.72 12.39 -39.82
N GLY A 44 -17.59 12.03 -41.09
CA GLY A 44 -16.77 10.93 -41.60
C GLY A 44 -15.70 11.45 -42.57
N ILE A 45 -14.44 11.41 -42.19
CA ILE A 45 -13.32 11.87 -43.04
C ILE A 45 -12.29 10.75 -43.14
N GLY A 46 -12.16 10.15 -44.31
CA GLY A 46 -11.25 9.06 -44.59
C GLY A 46 -11.90 7.94 -45.41
N TYR A 47 -11.07 7.01 -45.92
CA TYR A 47 -11.56 5.81 -46.59
C TYR A 47 -12.34 4.91 -45.59
N ASN A 48 -13.59 4.51 -45.92
CA ASN A 48 -14.50 3.72 -45.10
C ASN A 48 -14.77 4.33 -43.69
N SER A 49 -14.64 5.63 -43.48
CA SER A 49 -15.03 6.25 -42.20
C SER A 49 -16.57 6.24 -42.05
N LEU A 50 -17.09 5.70 -40.93
CA LEU A 50 -18.55 5.54 -40.68
C LEU A 50 -19.30 4.85 -41.83
N ASN A 51 -18.66 3.93 -42.53
CA ASN A 51 -19.23 3.35 -43.76
C ASN A 51 -20.54 2.60 -43.51
N SER A 52 -20.64 1.80 -42.43
CA SER A 52 -21.80 0.97 -42.11
C SER A 52 -22.89 1.67 -41.30
N ASN A 53 -22.72 2.95 -40.93
CA ASN A 53 -23.65 3.68 -40.09
C ASN A 53 -25.01 3.81 -40.79
N THR A 54 -26.08 3.41 -40.12
CA THR A 54 -27.43 3.53 -40.65
C THR A 54 -28.27 4.63 -39.99
N THR A 55 -28.36 4.58 -38.64
CA THR A 55 -29.20 5.51 -37.85
C THR A 55 -28.45 6.18 -36.69
N GLY A 56 -27.18 5.86 -36.47
CA GLY A 56 -26.37 6.49 -35.42
C GLY A 56 -26.11 7.96 -35.70
N THR A 57 -26.24 8.83 -34.68
CA THR A 57 -26.10 10.27 -34.77
C THR A 57 -24.93 10.82 -33.96
N ASN A 58 -24.49 12.04 -34.25
CA ASN A 58 -23.48 12.75 -33.51
C ASN A 58 -22.10 12.05 -33.47
N ASN A 59 -21.75 11.26 -34.44
CA ASN A 59 -20.50 10.54 -34.51
C ASN A 59 -19.41 11.37 -35.25
N THR A 60 -18.19 11.31 -34.78
CA THR A 60 -17.01 11.89 -35.45
C THR A 60 -15.98 10.81 -35.75
N ALA A 61 -15.71 10.55 -37.00
CA ALA A 61 -14.75 9.56 -37.48
C ALA A 61 -13.73 10.22 -38.41
N LEU A 62 -12.46 10.29 -37.99
CA LEU A 62 -11.35 10.84 -38.75
C LEU A 62 -10.23 9.82 -38.90
N GLY A 63 -10.11 9.24 -40.05
CA GLY A 63 -9.08 8.23 -40.35
C GLY A 63 -9.64 7.09 -41.22
N ARG A 64 -8.71 6.30 -41.82
CA ARG A 64 -9.08 5.10 -42.57
C ARG A 64 -9.75 4.08 -41.64
N ASN A 65 -10.92 3.55 -42.02
CA ASN A 65 -11.73 2.56 -41.28
C ASN A 65 -12.11 3.01 -39.86
N SER A 66 -12.13 4.29 -39.54
CA SER A 66 -12.60 4.77 -38.22
C SER A 66 -14.12 4.59 -38.14
N LEU A 67 -14.63 3.96 -37.06
CA LEU A 67 -16.05 3.62 -36.86
C LEU A 67 -16.69 2.89 -38.06
N ASP A 68 -15.92 2.09 -38.81
CA ASP A 68 -16.37 1.46 -40.06
C ASP A 68 -17.60 0.56 -39.84
N ALA A 69 -17.62 -0.29 -38.81
CA ALA A 69 -18.71 -1.22 -38.51
C ALA A 69 -19.87 -0.60 -37.72
N SER A 70 -19.81 0.68 -37.37
CA SER A 70 -20.88 1.34 -36.60
C SER A 70 -22.21 1.29 -37.35
N THR A 71 -23.25 0.81 -36.70
CA THR A 71 -24.63 0.75 -37.31
C THR A 71 -25.59 1.74 -36.67
N THR A 72 -25.74 1.69 -35.36
CA THR A 72 -26.70 2.50 -34.60
C THR A 72 -26.04 3.29 -33.46
N ALA A 73 -24.74 3.12 -33.23
CA ALA A 73 -24.04 3.82 -32.17
C ALA A 73 -24.11 5.34 -32.30
N THR A 74 -24.23 6.03 -31.18
CA THR A 74 -24.32 7.50 -31.10
C THR A 74 -23.21 8.08 -30.28
N GLU A 75 -22.86 9.37 -30.52
CA GLU A 75 -21.91 10.14 -29.73
C GLU A 75 -20.48 9.56 -29.71
N GLY A 76 -20.14 8.76 -30.71
CA GLY A 76 -18.82 8.17 -30.87
C GLY A 76 -17.80 9.15 -31.46
N THR A 77 -16.60 9.21 -30.89
CA THR A 77 -15.47 9.96 -31.45
C THR A 77 -14.30 9.00 -31.73
N ALA A 78 -13.92 8.85 -33.00
CA ALA A 78 -12.81 8.01 -33.43
C ALA A 78 -11.83 8.81 -34.30
N VAL A 79 -10.64 9.04 -33.84
CA VAL A 79 -9.57 9.75 -34.56
C VAL A 79 -8.35 8.84 -34.66
N GLY A 80 -8.05 8.39 -35.86
CA GLY A 80 -6.92 7.50 -36.13
C GLY A 80 -7.30 6.33 -37.06
N MET A 81 -6.31 5.74 -37.70
CA MET A 81 -6.51 4.55 -38.53
C MET A 81 -7.01 3.40 -37.67
N ASP A 82 -8.10 2.74 -38.10
CA ASP A 82 -8.74 1.61 -37.44
C ASP A 82 -9.20 1.89 -35.98
N ALA A 83 -9.42 3.16 -35.59
CA ALA A 83 -10.01 3.53 -34.30
C ALA A 83 -11.49 3.13 -34.27
N LEU A 84 -11.93 2.41 -33.22
CA LEU A 84 -13.32 1.92 -33.04
C LEU A 84 -13.85 1.14 -34.27
N THR A 85 -12.97 0.46 -35.02
CA THR A 85 -13.36 -0.12 -36.31
C THR A 85 -14.46 -1.17 -36.20
N ALA A 86 -14.50 -1.98 -35.11
CA ALA A 86 -15.51 -3.02 -34.89
C ALA A 86 -16.75 -2.56 -34.11
N ASN A 87 -16.81 -1.31 -33.66
CA ASN A 87 -17.94 -0.82 -32.86
C ASN A 87 -19.23 -0.88 -33.65
N THR A 88 -20.23 -1.61 -33.15
CA THR A 88 -21.55 -1.74 -33.81
C THR A 88 -22.59 -0.85 -33.14
N THR A 89 -22.81 -1.01 -31.85
CA THR A 89 -23.87 -0.33 -31.09
C THR A 89 -23.36 0.38 -29.82
N GLY A 90 -22.04 0.28 -29.50
CA GLY A 90 -21.48 0.93 -28.31
C GLY A 90 -21.54 2.45 -28.41
N GLU A 91 -22.13 3.11 -27.41
CA GLU A 91 -22.40 4.55 -27.39
C GLU A 91 -21.35 5.34 -26.60
N ALA A 92 -21.22 6.63 -26.89
CA ALA A 92 -20.41 7.60 -26.15
C ALA A 92 -18.95 7.16 -25.92
N ASN A 93 -18.36 6.49 -26.91
CA ASN A 93 -16.95 6.07 -26.84
C ASN A 93 -16.05 7.12 -27.50
N THR A 94 -14.88 7.37 -26.89
CA THR A 94 -13.83 8.25 -27.44
C THR A 94 -12.56 7.46 -27.68
N ALA A 95 -12.12 7.34 -28.93
CA ALA A 95 -10.88 6.67 -29.33
C ALA A 95 -9.95 7.61 -30.11
N LEU A 96 -8.79 7.93 -29.57
CA LEU A 96 -7.79 8.80 -30.17
C LEU A 96 -6.47 8.05 -30.34
N GLY A 97 -6.18 7.60 -31.55
CA GLY A 97 -4.96 6.86 -31.86
C GLY A 97 -5.19 5.70 -32.81
N LYS A 98 -4.13 5.24 -33.47
CA LYS A 98 -4.19 4.06 -34.33
C LYS A 98 -4.64 2.85 -33.52
N SER A 99 -5.64 2.14 -33.99
CA SER A 99 -6.22 0.93 -33.40
C SER A 99 -6.68 1.09 -31.93
N ALA A 100 -6.93 2.31 -31.48
CA ALA A 100 -7.56 2.54 -30.19
C ALA A 100 -8.98 1.94 -30.22
N MET A 101 -9.31 1.07 -29.23
CA MET A 101 -10.59 0.36 -29.11
C MET A 101 -11.01 -0.40 -30.37
N ALA A 102 -10.05 -0.95 -31.14
CA ALA A 102 -10.36 -1.52 -32.46
C ALA A 102 -11.34 -2.71 -32.41
N ALA A 103 -11.33 -3.50 -31.34
CA ALA A 103 -12.21 -4.66 -31.17
C ALA A 103 -13.52 -4.37 -30.44
N ASN A 104 -13.76 -3.12 -29.97
CA ASN A 104 -15.00 -2.80 -29.27
C ASN A 104 -16.21 -3.06 -30.13
N THR A 105 -17.18 -3.80 -29.64
CA THR A 105 -18.45 -4.08 -30.36
C THR A 105 -19.63 -3.36 -29.77
N THR A 106 -19.92 -3.57 -28.50
CA THR A 106 -21.09 -3.04 -27.78
C THR A 106 -20.75 -2.28 -26.50
N GLY A 107 -19.46 -2.25 -26.09
CA GLY A 107 -19.02 -1.52 -24.90
C GLY A 107 -19.25 -0.02 -25.07
N SER A 108 -19.75 0.65 -24.02
CA SER A 108 -20.12 2.06 -24.03
C SER A 108 -19.37 2.85 -22.96
N TYR A 109 -19.31 4.17 -23.10
CA TYR A 109 -18.71 5.11 -22.12
C TYR A 109 -17.21 4.89 -21.90
N ASN A 110 -16.48 4.41 -22.89
CA ASN A 110 -15.04 4.23 -22.80
C ASN A 110 -14.28 5.41 -23.39
N ALA A 111 -13.16 5.78 -22.78
CA ALA A 111 -12.24 6.78 -23.30
C ALA A 111 -10.84 6.17 -23.51
N ALA A 112 -10.34 6.12 -24.73
CA ALA A 112 -9.03 5.56 -25.08
C ALA A 112 -8.19 6.56 -25.88
N GLY A 113 -6.96 6.80 -25.44
CA GLY A 113 -6.00 7.68 -26.11
C GLY A 113 -4.60 7.05 -26.21
N GLY A 114 -4.12 6.85 -27.42
CA GLY A 114 -2.80 6.25 -27.67
C GLY A 114 -2.86 5.09 -28.66
N LEU A 115 -1.70 4.69 -29.17
CA LEU A 115 -1.55 3.51 -30.03
C LEU A 115 -2.01 2.26 -29.25
N ASN A 116 -2.97 1.50 -29.80
CA ASN A 116 -3.56 0.29 -29.24
C ASN A 116 -4.16 0.45 -27.82
N ALA A 117 -4.49 1.65 -27.38
CA ALA A 117 -5.17 1.83 -26.10
C ALA A 117 -6.51 1.11 -26.12
N LEU A 118 -6.80 0.25 -25.12
CA LEU A 118 -8.03 -0.51 -24.96
C LEU A 118 -8.38 -1.36 -26.21
N GLN A 119 -7.35 -1.85 -26.94
CA GLN A 119 -7.53 -2.43 -28.27
C GLN A 119 -8.48 -3.62 -28.31
N ALA A 120 -8.34 -4.56 -27.35
CA ALA A 120 -9.11 -5.81 -27.33
C ALA A 120 -10.46 -5.71 -26.62
N ASN A 121 -10.85 -4.54 -26.14
CA ASN A 121 -12.16 -4.36 -25.49
C ASN A 121 -13.30 -4.80 -26.42
N THR A 122 -14.21 -5.61 -25.92
CA THR A 122 -15.36 -6.06 -26.72
C THR A 122 -16.67 -5.50 -26.23
N THR A 123 -17.04 -5.76 -24.99
CA THR A 123 -18.35 -5.42 -24.43
C THR A 123 -18.27 -4.58 -23.15
N ALA A 124 -17.07 -4.39 -22.62
CA ALA A 124 -16.90 -3.64 -21.38
C ALA A 124 -17.14 -2.14 -21.54
N GLY A 125 -17.68 -1.52 -20.50
CA GLY A 125 -17.92 -0.08 -20.42
C GLY A 125 -17.17 0.60 -19.29
N ASP A 126 -17.26 1.94 -19.27
CA ASP A 126 -16.74 2.80 -18.20
C ASP A 126 -15.21 2.74 -17.99
N ASN A 127 -14.45 2.39 -19.03
CA ASN A 127 -13.00 2.33 -18.95
C ASN A 127 -12.33 3.61 -19.48
N THR A 128 -11.26 4.03 -18.82
CA THR A 128 -10.40 5.15 -19.25
C THR A 128 -8.98 4.64 -19.46
N ALA A 129 -8.46 4.68 -20.70
CA ALA A 129 -7.13 4.19 -21.05
C ALA A 129 -6.34 5.24 -21.86
N PHE A 130 -5.30 5.84 -21.28
CA PHE A 130 -4.43 6.80 -21.95
C PHE A 130 -2.95 6.37 -21.90
N GLY A 131 -2.40 6.04 -23.05
CA GLY A 131 -1.01 5.60 -23.20
C GLY A 131 -0.86 4.54 -24.30
N VAL A 132 0.35 4.35 -24.79
CA VAL A 132 0.65 3.27 -25.74
C VAL A 132 0.42 1.93 -25.02
N ASN A 133 -0.42 1.07 -25.57
CA ASN A 133 -0.81 -0.23 -25.03
C ASN A 133 -1.47 -0.18 -23.63
N ALA A 134 -2.00 0.95 -23.18
CA ALA A 134 -2.79 0.99 -21.95
C ALA A 134 -4.03 0.08 -22.08
N MET A 135 -4.24 -0.86 -21.16
CA MET A 135 -5.32 -1.85 -21.15
C MET A 135 -5.42 -2.64 -22.47
N LEU A 136 -4.27 -3.04 -23.03
CA LEU A 136 -4.18 -3.62 -24.38
C LEU A 136 -5.15 -4.80 -24.60
N VAL A 137 -5.20 -5.74 -23.64
CA VAL A 137 -5.92 -7.02 -23.78
C VAL A 137 -7.24 -7.10 -23.00
N ASN A 138 -7.70 -5.99 -22.43
CA ASN A 138 -8.97 -5.98 -21.70
C ASN A 138 -10.12 -6.42 -22.63
N THR A 139 -10.91 -7.37 -22.18
CA THR A 139 -12.08 -7.86 -22.96
C THR A 139 -13.41 -7.46 -22.33
N THR A 140 -13.61 -7.77 -21.05
CA THR A 140 -14.86 -7.57 -20.33
C THR A 140 -14.69 -6.85 -18.97
N GLY A 141 -13.47 -6.49 -18.57
CA GLY A 141 -13.22 -5.70 -17.35
C GLY A 141 -13.74 -4.27 -17.51
N HIS A 142 -14.49 -3.80 -16.54
CA HIS A 142 -15.16 -2.49 -16.56
C HIS A 142 -14.69 -1.56 -15.44
N SER A 143 -14.97 -0.25 -15.60
CA SER A 143 -14.68 0.76 -14.57
C SER A 143 -13.20 0.85 -14.18
N ASN A 144 -12.29 0.61 -15.13
CA ASN A 144 -10.85 0.71 -14.91
C ASN A 144 -10.30 2.04 -15.42
N VAL A 145 -9.28 2.56 -14.75
CA VAL A 145 -8.52 3.72 -15.19
C VAL A 145 -7.06 3.33 -15.39
N ALA A 146 -6.53 3.44 -16.60
CA ALA A 146 -5.15 3.15 -16.94
C ALA A 146 -4.52 4.35 -17.65
N MET A 147 -3.51 4.98 -17.04
CA MET A 147 -2.79 6.11 -17.63
C MET A 147 -1.27 5.90 -17.56
N GLY A 148 -0.67 5.66 -18.70
CA GLY A 148 0.76 5.36 -18.85
C GLY A 148 1.02 4.29 -19.91
N ARG A 149 2.26 4.21 -20.40
CA ARG A 149 2.64 3.13 -21.32
C ARG A 149 2.50 1.78 -20.60
N SER A 150 1.80 0.83 -21.21
CA SER A 150 1.54 -0.51 -20.67
C SER A 150 0.93 -0.51 -19.26
N ALA A 151 0.21 0.54 -18.87
CA ALA A 151 -0.57 0.50 -17.64
C ALA A 151 -1.73 -0.49 -17.80
N LEU A 152 -1.85 -1.46 -16.90
CA LEU A 152 -2.92 -2.47 -16.88
C LEU A 152 -3.01 -3.29 -18.20
N ASP A 153 -1.88 -3.48 -18.91
CA ASP A 153 -1.89 -4.01 -20.28
C ASP A 153 -2.22 -5.51 -20.38
N ALA A 154 -1.97 -6.30 -19.33
CA ALA A 154 -2.34 -7.72 -19.26
C ALA A 154 -3.75 -7.98 -18.71
N CYS A 155 -4.48 -6.96 -18.28
CA CYS A 155 -5.81 -7.13 -17.69
C CYS A 155 -6.83 -7.64 -18.71
N THR A 156 -7.50 -8.74 -18.39
CA THR A 156 -8.52 -9.33 -19.27
C THR A 156 -9.94 -9.07 -18.78
N THR A 157 -10.22 -9.33 -17.51
CA THR A 157 -11.56 -9.25 -16.91
C THR A 157 -11.61 -8.51 -15.58
N GLY A 158 -10.46 -8.04 -15.06
CA GLY A 158 -10.39 -7.27 -13.82
C GLY A 158 -11.16 -5.96 -13.90
N SER A 159 -11.82 -5.54 -12.82
CA SER A 159 -12.66 -4.35 -12.79
C SER A 159 -12.36 -3.45 -11.59
N GLY A 160 -12.69 -2.16 -11.70
CA GLY A 160 -12.49 -1.21 -10.61
C GLY A 160 -11.02 -0.84 -10.32
N ASN A 161 -10.09 -1.15 -11.20
CA ASN A 161 -8.66 -0.90 -10.98
C ASN A 161 -8.24 0.50 -11.45
N VAL A 162 -7.32 1.12 -10.71
CA VAL A 162 -6.67 2.39 -11.07
C VAL A 162 -5.18 2.16 -11.24
N ALA A 163 -4.65 2.36 -12.44
CA ALA A 163 -3.24 2.21 -12.80
C ALA A 163 -2.70 3.52 -13.41
N LEU A 164 -1.92 4.27 -12.66
CA LEU A 164 -1.32 5.54 -13.10
C LEU A 164 0.21 5.43 -13.08
N GLY A 165 0.83 5.27 -14.22
CA GLY A 165 2.28 5.13 -14.36
C GLY A 165 2.66 4.09 -15.41
N MET A 166 3.90 4.15 -15.86
CA MET A 166 4.45 3.15 -16.78
C MET A 166 4.50 1.78 -16.07
N ASP A 167 3.97 0.75 -16.72
CA ASP A 167 3.91 -0.63 -16.24
C ASP A 167 3.24 -0.78 -14.84
N ALA A 168 2.37 0.18 -14.43
CA ALA A 168 1.54 0.03 -13.24
C ALA A 168 0.50 -1.08 -13.46
N LEU A 169 0.41 -2.07 -12.53
CA LEU A 169 -0.43 -3.28 -12.70
C LEU A 169 -0.16 -4.03 -14.02
N GLY A 170 1.12 -4.07 -14.47
CA GLY A 170 1.47 -4.61 -15.79
C GLY A 170 1.10 -6.10 -15.98
N ALA A 171 1.33 -6.95 -15.00
CA ALA A 171 0.99 -8.38 -15.06
C ALA A 171 -0.44 -8.73 -14.60
N HIS A 172 -1.26 -7.72 -14.27
CA HIS A 172 -2.58 -7.92 -13.68
C HIS A 172 -3.57 -8.55 -14.69
N THR A 173 -4.29 -9.59 -14.28
CA THR A 173 -5.21 -10.30 -15.19
C THR A 173 -6.69 -10.19 -14.80
N THR A 174 -7.07 -10.55 -13.59
CA THR A 174 -8.47 -10.72 -13.19
C THR A 174 -8.85 -10.07 -11.85
N GLY A 175 -7.89 -9.57 -11.07
CA GLY A 175 -8.18 -8.94 -9.77
C GLY A 175 -9.01 -7.66 -9.89
N ALA A 176 -9.60 -7.22 -8.79
CA ALA A 176 -10.44 -6.05 -8.75
C ALA A 176 -10.03 -5.07 -7.63
N ASP A 177 -10.46 -3.82 -7.78
CA ASP A 177 -10.39 -2.78 -6.75
C ASP A 177 -8.96 -2.49 -6.25
N ASN A 178 -7.96 -2.55 -7.15
CA ASN A 178 -6.59 -2.18 -6.85
C ASN A 178 -6.28 -0.74 -7.28
N VAL A 179 -5.46 -0.06 -6.50
CA VAL A 179 -4.93 1.28 -6.83
C VAL A 179 -3.42 1.22 -6.94
N ALA A 180 -2.88 1.48 -8.12
CA ALA A 180 -1.45 1.53 -8.41
C ALA A 180 -1.08 2.89 -8.99
N VAL A 181 -0.30 3.68 -8.27
CA VAL A 181 0.16 5.00 -8.70
C VAL A 181 1.68 5.08 -8.61
N GLY A 182 2.34 5.05 -9.75
CA GLY A 182 3.80 5.07 -9.85
C GLY A 182 4.31 4.07 -10.88
N LYS A 183 5.55 4.28 -11.35
CA LYS A 183 6.20 3.32 -12.24
C LYS A 183 6.35 1.97 -11.54
N ASN A 184 5.95 0.88 -12.19
CA ASN A 184 6.00 -0.50 -11.69
C ASN A 184 5.27 -0.69 -10.31
N ALA A 185 4.30 0.15 -9.97
CA ALA A 185 3.47 -0.09 -8.79
C ALA A 185 2.58 -1.32 -9.04
N LEU A 186 2.58 -2.31 -8.11
CA LEU A 186 1.84 -3.58 -8.26
C LEU A 186 2.12 -4.33 -9.58
N ASP A 187 3.34 -4.19 -10.13
CA ASP A 187 3.66 -4.71 -11.45
C ASP A 187 3.46 -6.23 -11.58
N ALA A 188 3.88 -7.02 -10.57
CA ALA A 188 3.74 -8.48 -10.59
C ALA A 188 2.36 -9.00 -10.15
N ASN A 189 1.43 -8.13 -9.77
CA ASN A 189 0.12 -8.56 -9.29
C ASN A 189 -0.68 -9.23 -10.41
N THR A 190 -1.12 -10.47 -10.18
CA THR A 190 -1.89 -11.21 -11.19
C THR A 190 -3.39 -11.24 -10.90
N THR A 191 -3.78 -11.67 -9.72
CA THR A 191 -5.18 -11.93 -9.39
C THR A 191 -5.65 -11.30 -8.06
N ALA A 192 -4.76 -10.63 -7.33
CA ALA A 192 -5.07 -10.08 -6.03
C ALA A 192 -5.99 -8.85 -6.11
N ASN A 193 -6.75 -8.63 -5.03
CA ASN A 193 -7.73 -7.56 -4.93
C ASN A 193 -7.43 -6.60 -3.76
N ASN A 194 -8.03 -5.43 -3.79
CA ASN A 194 -8.08 -4.50 -2.66
C ASN A 194 -6.69 -4.02 -2.19
N ASN A 195 -5.72 -3.91 -3.07
CA ASN A 195 -4.40 -3.38 -2.74
C ASN A 195 -4.26 -1.91 -3.13
N VAL A 196 -3.56 -1.14 -2.30
CA VAL A 196 -3.19 0.24 -2.60
C VAL A 196 -1.67 0.36 -2.64
N ALA A 197 -1.11 0.70 -3.80
CA ALA A 197 0.32 0.91 -4.01
C ALA A 197 0.58 2.30 -4.61
N ILE A 198 1.23 3.17 -3.86
CA ILE A 198 1.55 4.54 -4.29
C ILE A 198 3.06 4.78 -4.14
N GLY A 199 3.75 4.92 -5.25
CA GLY A 199 5.19 5.12 -5.32
C GLY A 199 5.86 4.20 -6.34
N THR A 200 7.05 4.55 -6.80
CA THR A 200 7.83 3.70 -7.71
C THR A 200 8.14 2.36 -7.04
N ASN A 201 7.86 1.26 -7.73
CA ASN A 201 8.03 -0.14 -7.28
C ASN A 201 7.32 -0.45 -5.94
N SER A 202 6.33 0.33 -5.52
CA SER A 202 5.54 -0.02 -4.33
C SER A 202 4.77 -1.33 -4.59
N LEU A 203 4.87 -2.28 -3.65
CA LEU A 203 4.24 -3.61 -3.75
C LEU A 203 4.58 -4.35 -5.07
N GLY A 204 5.82 -4.10 -5.59
CA GLY A 204 6.20 -4.51 -6.96
C GLY A 204 6.20 -6.02 -7.20
N ALA A 205 6.54 -6.84 -6.19
CA ALA A 205 6.58 -8.30 -6.30
C ALA A 205 5.29 -9.01 -5.85
N ASN A 206 4.26 -8.28 -5.45
CA ASN A 206 2.99 -8.89 -5.00
C ASN A 206 2.35 -9.70 -6.12
N THR A 207 2.02 -10.94 -5.85
CA THR A 207 1.37 -11.81 -6.85
C THR A 207 -0.11 -12.05 -6.56
N THR A 208 -0.42 -12.51 -5.36
CA THR A 208 -1.77 -12.95 -4.96
C THR A 208 -2.25 -12.39 -3.63
N ALA A 209 -1.41 -11.67 -2.89
CA ALA A 209 -1.77 -11.13 -1.59
C ALA A 209 -2.77 -9.97 -1.70
N THR A 210 -3.73 -9.93 -0.80
CA THR A 210 -4.83 -8.96 -0.81
C THR A 210 -4.82 -8.03 0.40
N GLY A 211 -5.49 -6.89 0.30
CA GLY A 211 -5.70 -6.00 1.43
C GLY A 211 -4.46 -5.21 1.88
N ASN A 212 -3.43 -5.10 1.05
CA ASN A 212 -2.20 -4.40 1.40
C ASN A 212 -2.25 -2.91 1.05
N VAL A 213 -1.64 -2.08 1.91
CA VAL A 213 -1.43 -0.65 1.67
C VAL A 213 0.06 -0.34 1.67
N ALA A 214 0.62 0.02 0.52
CA ALA A 214 2.03 0.39 0.35
C ALA A 214 2.15 1.81 -0.22
N ILE A 215 2.62 2.76 0.58
CA ILE A 215 2.79 4.15 0.18
C ILE A 215 4.24 4.58 0.39
N GLY A 216 4.94 4.80 -0.70
CA GLY A 216 6.36 5.19 -0.70
C GLY A 216 7.15 4.42 -1.75
N THR A 217 8.26 4.99 -2.22
CA THR A 217 9.18 4.28 -3.13
C THR A 217 9.71 3.03 -2.45
N ASN A 218 9.59 1.89 -3.11
CA ASN A 218 9.98 0.56 -2.63
C ASN A 218 9.33 0.15 -1.29
N ALA A 219 8.17 0.72 -0.92
CA ALA A 219 7.39 0.19 0.19
C ALA A 219 6.88 -1.22 -0.17
N MET A 220 7.10 -2.22 0.68
CA MET A 220 6.72 -3.63 0.47
C MET A 220 7.22 -4.20 -0.86
N LEU A 221 8.43 -3.83 -1.29
CA LEU A 221 8.95 -4.16 -2.62
C LEU A 221 8.92 -5.67 -2.92
N THR A 222 9.30 -6.51 -1.96
CA THR A 222 9.47 -7.97 -2.14
C THR A 222 8.30 -8.81 -1.63
N ASN A 223 7.23 -8.17 -1.16
CA ASN A 223 6.06 -8.91 -0.68
C ASN A 223 5.45 -9.76 -1.81
N THR A 224 5.28 -11.05 -1.56
CA THR A 224 4.70 -11.97 -2.55
C THR A 224 3.29 -12.43 -2.18
N THR A 225 3.11 -12.92 -0.95
CA THR A 225 1.86 -13.50 -0.47
C THR A 225 1.41 -12.99 0.91
N GLY A 226 2.20 -12.13 1.58
CA GLY A 226 1.78 -11.50 2.84
C GLY A 226 0.60 -10.55 2.64
N ALA A 227 -0.46 -10.74 3.41
CA ALA A 227 -1.71 -10.01 3.28
C ALA A 227 -1.97 -9.07 4.47
N ASN A 228 -2.86 -8.10 4.28
CA ASN A 228 -3.32 -7.17 5.31
C ASN A 228 -2.19 -6.33 5.93
N ASP A 229 -1.13 -6.10 5.20
CA ASP A 229 -0.02 -5.28 5.66
C ASP A 229 -0.23 -3.80 5.32
N THR A 230 0.24 -2.92 6.20
CA THR A 230 0.29 -1.47 5.95
C THR A 230 1.72 -0.98 6.02
N ALA A 231 2.24 -0.45 4.92
CA ALA A 231 3.59 0.13 4.82
C ALA A 231 3.53 1.57 4.28
N VAL A 232 3.89 2.53 5.10
CA VAL A 232 3.92 3.95 4.73
C VAL A 232 5.31 4.53 4.99
N GLY A 233 6.05 4.78 3.92
CA GLY A 233 7.41 5.34 4.00
C GLY A 233 8.35 4.71 2.97
N TYR A 234 9.46 5.41 2.68
CA TYR A 234 10.55 4.88 1.85
C TYR A 234 11.14 3.62 2.49
N LEU A 235 11.17 2.49 1.75
CA LEU A 235 11.65 1.19 2.23
C LEU A 235 10.95 0.70 3.51
N ALA A 236 9.69 1.06 3.75
CA ALA A 236 8.89 0.47 4.82
C ALA A 236 8.50 -0.97 4.42
N LEU A 237 8.77 -1.94 5.28
CA LEU A 237 8.43 -3.37 5.09
C LEU A 237 8.96 -3.95 3.75
N ASP A 238 10.09 -3.44 3.25
CA ASP A 238 10.56 -3.72 1.89
C ASP A 238 11.05 -5.15 1.67
N ALA A 239 11.56 -5.83 2.69
CA ALA A 239 12.00 -7.22 2.62
C ALA A 239 10.90 -8.26 2.95
N ASN A 240 9.69 -7.84 3.30
CA ASN A 240 8.62 -8.79 3.62
C ASN A 240 8.31 -9.69 2.43
N THR A 241 8.14 -10.97 2.68
CA THR A 241 7.76 -11.93 1.64
C THR A 241 6.40 -12.58 1.91
N THR A 242 6.18 -13.08 3.12
CA THR A 242 4.99 -13.82 3.51
C THR A 242 4.40 -13.42 4.86
N GLY A 243 5.05 -12.49 5.60
CA GLY A 243 4.51 -11.99 6.88
C GLY A 243 3.19 -11.26 6.64
N GLU A 244 2.25 -11.38 7.56
CA GLU A 244 0.89 -10.85 7.47
C GLU A 244 0.57 -9.93 8.66
N ASP A 245 -0.44 -9.08 8.53
CA ASP A 245 -0.97 -8.24 9.61
C ASP A 245 0.08 -7.29 10.23
N ASN A 246 1.07 -6.84 9.46
CA ASN A 246 2.09 -5.91 9.93
C ASN A 246 1.72 -4.46 9.62
N THR A 247 2.06 -3.56 10.53
CA THR A 247 1.94 -2.11 10.32
C THR A 247 3.32 -1.47 10.42
N ALA A 248 3.80 -0.88 9.33
CA ALA A 248 5.09 -0.19 9.23
C ALA A 248 4.90 1.26 8.75
N VAL A 249 5.08 2.23 9.63
CA VAL A 249 4.94 3.66 9.31
C VAL A 249 6.22 4.40 9.63
N GLY A 250 6.93 4.82 8.61
CA GLY A 250 8.21 5.51 8.71
C GLY A 250 9.25 4.95 7.74
N LYS A 251 10.27 5.77 7.42
CA LYS A 251 11.39 5.30 6.59
C LYS A 251 12.05 4.08 7.25
N GLY A 252 12.18 2.98 6.51
CA GLY A 252 12.84 1.75 6.95
C GLY A 252 12.17 1.03 8.12
N ALA A 253 10.93 1.40 8.51
CA ALA A 253 10.20 0.66 9.54
C ALA A 253 9.96 -0.79 9.08
N LEU A 254 10.29 -1.79 9.93
CA LEU A 254 10.24 -3.23 9.60
C LEU A 254 11.00 -3.62 8.33
N GLY A 255 12.04 -2.86 7.95
CA GLY A 255 12.72 -3.04 6.66
C GLY A 255 13.27 -4.44 6.39
N ALA A 256 13.78 -5.16 7.39
CA ALA A 256 14.29 -6.52 7.23
C ALA A 256 13.27 -7.63 7.54
N ASN A 257 12.01 -7.31 7.83
CA ASN A 257 11.00 -8.33 8.11
C ASN A 257 10.81 -9.24 6.89
N THR A 258 10.88 -10.55 7.10
CA THR A 258 10.70 -11.50 5.98
C THR A 258 9.41 -12.30 6.11
N THR A 259 9.19 -12.92 7.24
CA THR A 259 8.07 -13.85 7.45
C THR A 259 7.28 -13.60 8.74
N ALA A 260 7.73 -12.65 9.57
CA ALA A 260 7.06 -12.38 10.84
C ALA A 260 5.75 -11.63 10.65
N SER A 261 4.77 -11.93 11.50
CA SER A 261 3.42 -11.38 11.46
C SER A 261 3.06 -10.64 12.74
N GLY A 262 2.04 -9.78 12.66
CA GLY A 262 1.47 -9.10 13.80
C GLY A 262 2.34 -8.00 14.40
N ASN A 263 3.31 -7.46 13.67
CA ASN A 263 4.19 -6.41 14.17
C ASN A 263 3.66 -5.01 13.87
N THR A 264 3.80 -4.11 14.83
CA THR A 264 3.52 -2.67 14.66
C THR A 264 4.80 -1.88 14.85
N ALA A 265 5.26 -1.19 13.80
CA ALA A 265 6.44 -0.33 13.81
C ALA A 265 6.07 1.09 13.33
N VAL A 266 6.11 2.05 14.22
CA VAL A 266 5.81 3.46 13.91
C VAL A 266 7.00 4.33 14.30
N GLY A 267 7.66 4.87 13.30
CA GLY A 267 8.85 5.70 13.46
C GLY A 267 9.97 5.30 12.51
N LYS A 268 10.87 6.24 12.23
CA LYS A 268 12.03 5.96 11.38
C LYS A 268 12.89 4.84 12.00
N ASP A 269 13.23 3.83 11.21
CA ASP A 269 14.10 2.69 11.57
C ASP A 269 13.59 1.91 12.82
N SER A 270 12.30 1.95 13.15
CA SER A 270 11.68 1.10 14.17
C SER A 270 11.61 -0.35 13.68
N LEU A 271 12.00 -1.31 14.52
CA LEU A 271 12.07 -2.75 14.17
C LEU A 271 12.83 -3.03 12.86
N VAL A 272 13.77 -2.19 12.48
CA VAL A 272 14.39 -2.24 11.14
C VAL A 272 15.11 -3.56 10.85
N THR A 273 15.68 -4.24 11.85
CA THR A 273 16.38 -5.53 11.66
C THR A 273 15.56 -6.76 12.01
N ASN A 274 14.27 -6.58 12.35
CA ASN A 274 13.41 -7.72 12.66
C ASN A 274 13.28 -8.64 11.44
N THR A 275 13.53 -9.92 11.63
CA THR A 275 13.41 -10.92 10.54
C THR A 275 12.22 -11.86 10.78
N THR A 276 12.17 -12.49 11.94
CA THR A 276 11.16 -13.51 12.28
C THR A 276 10.48 -13.30 13.63
N GLY A 277 10.83 -12.22 14.38
CA GLY A 277 10.15 -11.89 15.64
C GLY A 277 8.73 -11.40 15.40
N ALA A 278 7.73 -12.05 15.98
CA ALA A 278 6.32 -11.74 15.80
C ALA A 278 5.73 -10.97 17.00
N ASN A 279 4.60 -10.30 16.76
CA ASN A 279 3.80 -9.63 17.78
C ASN A 279 4.54 -8.54 18.56
N ASN A 280 5.45 -7.82 17.91
CA ASN A 280 6.16 -6.72 18.55
C ASN A 280 5.47 -5.38 18.25
N VAL A 281 5.49 -4.49 19.22
CA VAL A 281 5.05 -3.10 19.08
C VAL A 281 6.23 -2.17 19.29
N ALA A 282 6.63 -1.41 18.28
CA ALA A 282 7.72 -0.43 18.33
C ALA A 282 7.20 0.94 17.88
N VAL A 283 7.10 1.87 18.80
CA VAL A 283 6.64 3.24 18.52
C VAL A 283 7.71 4.24 18.95
N GLY A 284 8.35 4.87 17.99
CA GLY A 284 9.41 5.84 18.22
C GLY A 284 10.61 5.65 17.28
N TRP A 285 11.42 6.70 17.14
CA TRP A 285 12.65 6.62 16.36
C TRP A 285 13.57 5.55 16.95
N ILE A 286 14.02 4.58 16.12
CA ILE A 286 14.89 3.46 16.49
C ILE A 286 14.42 2.63 17.70
N ALA A 287 13.10 2.56 17.97
CA ALA A 287 12.55 1.62 18.93
C ALA A 287 12.73 0.19 18.42
N LEU A 288 13.21 -0.74 19.28
CA LEU A 288 13.46 -2.15 18.92
C LEU A 288 14.34 -2.33 17.66
N THR A 289 15.25 -1.40 17.39
CA THR A 289 15.95 -1.31 16.10
C THR A 289 16.80 -2.55 15.78
N THR A 290 17.39 -3.22 16.78
CA THR A 290 18.22 -4.43 16.58
C THR A 290 17.49 -5.74 16.85
N ASN A 291 16.19 -5.71 17.13
CA ASN A 291 15.42 -6.93 17.34
C ASN A 291 15.48 -7.80 16.08
N SER A 292 15.96 -9.00 16.18
CA SER A 292 16.02 -9.94 15.05
C SER A 292 14.95 -11.01 15.14
N THR A 293 14.85 -11.69 16.28
CA THR A 293 13.92 -12.82 16.48
C THR A 293 13.08 -12.72 17.77
N GLY A 294 13.34 -11.70 18.63
CA GLY A 294 12.56 -11.49 19.85
C GLY A 294 11.07 -11.25 19.53
N ALA A 295 10.19 -11.89 20.26
CA ALA A 295 8.75 -11.77 20.06
C ALA A 295 8.03 -11.17 21.27
N ASN A 296 6.81 -10.67 21.08
CA ASN A 296 5.92 -10.15 22.11
C ASN A 296 6.53 -8.94 22.88
N ASN A 297 7.38 -8.16 22.27
CA ASN A 297 7.97 -7.00 22.91
C ASN A 297 7.15 -5.73 22.63
N VAL A 298 7.07 -4.86 23.63
CA VAL A 298 6.50 -3.50 23.51
C VAL A 298 7.60 -2.48 23.78
N GLY A 299 7.99 -1.72 22.77
CA GLY A 299 8.96 -0.62 22.87
C GLY A 299 8.30 0.70 22.45
N VAL A 300 7.96 1.56 23.40
CA VAL A 300 7.33 2.87 23.12
C VAL A 300 8.24 4.00 23.63
N GLY A 301 8.77 4.76 22.73
CA GLY A 301 9.72 5.86 23.01
C GLY A 301 10.96 5.77 22.13
N ARG A 302 11.66 6.91 21.97
CA ARG A 302 12.93 6.93 21.26
C ARG A 302 13.91 5.97 21.90
N SER A 303 14.49 5.06 21.13
CA SER A 303 15.47 4.06 21.55
C SER A 303 14.98 3.12 22.67
N ALA A 304 13.69 2.95 22.89
CA ALA A 304 13.17 1.93 23.77
C ALA A 304 13.53 0.54 23.22
N LEU A 305 14.12 -0.34 24.05
CA LEU A 305 14.59 -1.69 23.66
C LEU A 305 15.51 -1.69 22.42
N ALA A 306 16.29 -0.63 22.19
CA ALA A 306 17.01 -0.48 20.93
C ALA A 306 18.04 -1.59 20.65
N SER A 307 18.68 -2.14 21.69
CA SER A 307 19.68 -3.21 21.55
C SER A 307 19.11 -4.62 21.67
N ASN A 308 17.80 -4.78 21.86
CA ASN A 308 17.18 -6.11 21.97
C ASN A 308 17.43 -6.92 20.71
N SER A 309 17.97 -8.12 20.85
CA SER A 309 18.21 -9.01 19.71
C SER A 309 17.25 -10.19 19.68
N THR A 310 17.18 -10.94 20.78
CA THR A 310 16.37 -12.16 20.87
C THR A 310 15.48 -12.22 22.10
N GLY A 311 15.62 -11.24 23.04
CA GLY A 311 14.76 -11.18 24.23
C GLY A 311 13.29 -11.06 23.88
N GLY A 312 12.43 -11.82 24.53
CA GLY A 312 10.98 -11.78 24.35
C GLY A 312 10.23 -11.30 25.58
N ASP A 313 8.93 -11.00 25.40
CA ASP A 313 8.02 -10.64 26.48
C ASP A 313 8.42 -9.41 27.30
N ASN A 314 9.15 -8.46 26.71
CA ASN A 314 9.58 -7.24 27.38
C ASN A 314 8.61 -6.07 27.08
N THR A 315 8.37 -5.26 28.10
CA THR A 315 7.63 -3.99 27.97
C THR A 315 8.54 -2.82 28.36
N ALA A 316 8.81 -1.92 27.43
CA ALA A 316 9.63 -0.72 27.64
C ALA A 316 8.88 0.53 27.16
N VAL A 317 8.56 1.44 28.07
CA VAL A 317 7.87 2.69 27.76
C VAL A 317 8.66 3.87 28.33
N GLY A 318 9.19 4.68 27.44
CA GLY A 318 10.00 5.85 27.79
C GLY A 318 11.25 6.00 26.94
N TYR A 319 11.86 7.18 26.99
CA TYR A 319 13.15 7.43 26.32
C TYR A 319 14.22 6.49 26.88
N GLN A 320 14.84 5.69 26.02
CA GLN A 320 15.87 4.70 26.36
C GLN A 320 15.48 3.71 27.48
N ALA A 321 14.18 3.47 27.71
CA ALA A 321 13.75 2.42 28.60
C ALA A 321 14.24 1.05 28.07
N LEU A 322 14.91 0.27 28.94
CA LEU A 322 15.48 -1.06 28.64
C LEU A 322 16.40 -1.08 27.39
N ASN A 323 17.11 0.02 27.14
CA ASN A 323 17.85 0.26 25.90
C ASN A 323 18.94 -0.78 25.59
N ALA A 324 19.75 -1.18 26.61
CA ALA A 324 20.86 -2.10 26.41
C ALA A 324 20.49 -3.59 26.42
N ASN A 325 19.20 -3.92 26.59
CA ASN A 325 18.76 -5.31 26.64
C ASN A 325 19.14 -6.04 25.35
N THR A 326 19.74 -7.20 25.47
CA THR A 326 20.09 -8.04 24.31
C THR A 326 19.25 -9.32 24.27
N THR A 327 19.28 -10.11 25.33
CA THR A 327 18.60 -11.41 25.41
C THR A 327 17.69 -11.54 26.63
N GLY A 328 17.69 -10.53 27.54
CA GLY A 328 16.82 -10.53 28.71
C GLY A 328 15.35 -10.59 28.34
N ALA A 329 14.58 -11.38 29.09
CA ALA A 329 13.16 -11.61 28.80
C ALA A 329 12.27 -11.25 30.00
N SER A 330 11.00 -11.00 29.74
CA SER A 330 9.98 -10.75 30.76
C SER A 330 10.27 -9.55 31.67
N ASN A 331 10.90 -8.51 31.14
CA ASN A 331 11.16 -7.29 31.88
C ASN A 331 10.10 -6.23 31.61
N THR A 332 9.70 -5.50 32.63
CA THR A 332 8.83 -4.33 32.52
C THR A 332 9.59 -3.07 32.94
N SER A 333 9.73 -2.12 32.03
CA SER A 333 10.48 -0.87 32.21
C SER A 333 9.65 0.31 31.75
N VAL A 334 9.20 1.13 32.68
CA VAL A 334 8.37 2.32 32.40
C VAL A 334 9.00 3.54 33.03
N GLY A 335 9.45 4.47 32.22
CA GLY A 335 10.10 5.71 32.66
C GLY A 335 11.31 6.09 31.82
N TYR A 336 11.74 7.33 31.93
CA TYR A 336 12.97 7.83 31.31
C TYR A 336 14.18 7.04 31.83
N THR A 337 14.93 6.41 30.94
CA THR A 337 16.12 5.59 31.22
C THR A 337 15.95 4.52 32.33
N SER A 338 14.73 4.05 32.57
CA SER A 338 14.49 2.94 33.49
C SER A 338 15.13 1.64 32.92
N LEU A 339 15.75 0.85 33.76
CA LEU A 339 16.40 -0.44 33.44
C LEU A 339 17.37 -0.37 32.24
N THR A 340 17.96 0.81 31.99
CA THR A 340 18.65 1.09 30.72
C THR A 340 19.92 0.25 30.50
N SER A 341 20.60 -0.22 31.56
CA SER A 341 21.85 -1.00 31.48
C SER A 341 21.62 -2.52 31.45
N ASN A 342 20.38 -2.98 31.57
CA ASN A 342 20.08 -4.42 31.55
C ASN A 342 20.49 -5.03 30.23
N THR A 343 21.25 -6.11 30.27
CA THR A 343 21.66 -6.85 29.06
C THR A 343 21.00 -8.21 28.93
N THR A 344 21.06 -9.03 29.98
CA THR A 344 20.53 -10.39 29.98
C THR A 344 19.62 -10.71 31.18
N GLY A 345 19.47 -9.73 32.11
CA GLY A 345 18.57 -9.90 33.28
C GLY A 345 17.12 -10.14 32.90
N THR A 346 16.43 -10.95 33.68
CA THR A 346 15.05 -11.35 33.40
C THR A 346 14.11 -11.01 34.56
N ASN A 347 12.82 -10.90 34.28
CA ASN A 347 11.76 -10.72 35.29
C ASN A 347 11.97 -9.47 36.17
N ASN A 348 12.60 -8.42 35.67
CA ASN A 348 12.76 -7.17 36.41
C ASN A 348 11.60 -6.23 36.11
N VAL A 349 11.14 -5.52 37.14
CA VAL A 349 10.08 -4.51 37.05
C VAL A 349 10.63 -3.15 37.49
N ALA A 350 10.74 -2.19 36.57
CA ALA A 350 11.21 -0.84 36.82
C ALA A 350 10.12 0.16 36.42
N LEU A 351 9.55 0.86 37.40
CA LEU A 351 8.55 1.88 37.16
C LEU A 351 8.99 3.20 37.82
N GLY A 352 9.43 4.14 37.01
CA GLY A 352 9.89 5.45 37.45
C GLY A 352 11.08 5.93 36.65
N HIS A 353 11.39 7.24 36.73
CA HIS A 353 12.59 7.84 36.17
C HIS A 353 13.83 7.14 36.77
N ARG A 354 14.71 6.57 35.94
CA ARG A 354 15.96 5.87 36.31
C ARG A 354 15.79 4.67 37.28
N ALA A 355 14.57 4.15 37.48
CA ALA A 355 14.41 2.95 38.30
C ALA A 355 15.25 1.79 37.75
N LEU A 356 15.99 1.09 38.62
CA LEU A 356 16.88 -0.05 38.32
C LEU A 356 17.89 0.21 37.18
N THR A 357 18.34 1.46 37.00
CA THR A 357 19.13 1.88 35.82
C THR A 357 20.45 1.16 35.68
N ALA A 358 21.12 0.73 36.81
CA ALA A 358 22.41 0.04 36.80
C ALA A 358 22.32 -1.50 36.73
N VAL A 359 21.14 -2.09 36.81
CA VAL A 359 20.96 -3.55 36.68
C VAL A 359 21.49 -4.00 35.32
N THR A 360 22.35 -5.03 35.33
CA THR A 360 22.97 -5.55 34.08
C THR A 360 22.52 -6.95 33.73
N THR A 361 22.72 -7.93 34.62
CA THR A 361 22.43 -9.36 34.36
C THR A 361 21.54 -10.02 35.41
N SER A 362 21.23 -9.29 36.48
CA SER A 362 20.41 -9.84 37.57
C SER A 362 18.96 -9.92 37.26
N ALA A 363 18.26 -10.75 38.01
CA ALA A 363 16.84 -11.05 37.78
C ALA A 363 15.97 -10.76 39.00
N ASN A 364 14.66 -10.70 38.78
CA ASN A 364 13.63 -10.63 39.80
C ASN A 364 13.71 -9.36 40.68
N ASN A 365 14.26 -8.27 40.20
CA ASN A 365 14.28 -7.00 40.94
C ASN A 365 13.02 -6.17 40.61
N THR A 366 12.46 -5.54 41.62
CA THR A 366 11.38 -4.58 41.48
C THR A 366 11.79 -3.22 42.02
N GLY A 367 11.82 -2.22 41.15
CA GLY A 367 12.07 -0.81 41.49
C GLY A 367 10.85 0.05 41.15
N LEU A 368 10.21 0.63 42.15
CA LEU A 368 9.03 1.47 41.98
C LEU A 368 9.27 2.84 42.62
N GLY A 369 9.53 3.84 41.81
CA GLY A 369 9.81 5.22 42.23
C GLY A 369 10.96 5.84 41.43
N HIS A 370 11.15 7.15 41.57
CA HIS A 370 12.29 7.88 41.01
C HIS A 370 13.59 7.33 41.65
N ASP A 371 14.55 6.95 40.80
CA ASP A 371 15.86 6.36 41.21
C ASP A 371 15.75 5.12 42.13
N ALA A 372 14.59 4.46 42.23
CA ALA A 372 14.43 3.25 43.05
C ALA A 372 15.38 2.12 42.58
N GLY A 373 16.25 1.65 43.45
CA GLY A 373 17.24 0.62 43.14
C GLY A 373 18.24 0.99 42.05
N SER A 374 18.47 2.26 41.75
CA SER A 374 19.19 2.72 40.56
C SER A 374 20.69 2.35 40.56
N ILE A 375 21.27 1.91 41.67
CA ILE A 375 22.66 1.47 41.80
C ILE A 375 22.81 -0.05 41.90
N ILE A 376 21.74 -0.81 41.93
CA ILE A 376 21.81 -2.29 41.93
C ILE A 376 22.41 -2.73 40.58
N THR A 377 23.51 -3.50 40.65
CA THR A 377 24.18 -4.02 39.44
C THR A 377 23.93 -5.50 39.21
N THR A 378 24.29 -6.35 40.17
CA THR A 378 24.16 -7.83 40.09
C THR A 378 23.34 -8.44 41.21
N GLY A 379 22.84 -7.64 42.17
CA GLY A 379 21.92 -8.10 43.21
C GLY A 379 20.58 -8.57 42.59
N ALA A 380 20.06 -9.67 43.09
CA ALA A 380 18.81 -10.25 42.57
C ALA A 380 17.73 -10.32 43.64
N ASN A 381 16.47 -10.42 43.21
CA ASN A 381 15.30 -10.59 44.08
C ASN A 381 15.17 -9.46 45.11
N ASN A 382 15.39 -8.21 44.70
CA ASN A 382 15.24 -7.03 45.55
C ASN A 382 13.91 -6.29 45.21
N LEU A 383 13.27 -5.76 46.25
CA LEU A 383 12.15 -4.82 46.14
C LEU A 383 12.58 -3.45 46.66
N CYS A 384 12.65 -2.44 45.80
CA CYS A 384 12.90 -1.04 46.13
C CYS A 384 11.65 -0.22 45.87
N LEU A 385 11.07 0.32 46.92
CA LEU A 385 9.81 1.06 46.85
C LEU A 385 9.98 2.47 47.39
N GLY A 386 9.71 3.47 46.57
CA GLY A 386 9.82 4.90 46.89
C GLY A 386 10.99 5.58 46.23
N ASN A 387 11.05 6.93 46.34
CA ASN A 387 12.15 7.73 45.81
C ASN A 387 13.48 7.32 46.46
N ASP A 388 14.55 7.22 45.67
CA ASP A 388 15.91 6.91 46.10
C ASP A 388 16.09 5.66 46.97
N SER A 389 15.06 4.76 47.01
CA SER A 389 15.14 3.53 47.80
C SER A 389 16.27 2.61 47.31
N GLY A 390 17.07 2.06 48.26
CA GLY A 390 18.24 1.23 47.95
C GLY A 390 19.55 2.02 47.69
N LEU A 391 19.52 3.35 47.79
CA LEU A 391 20.71 4.22 47.71
C LEU A 391 21.38 4.41 49.08
N SER A 392 22.54 5.10 49.11
CA SER A 392 23.21 5.47 50.36
C SER A 392 22.31 6.35 51.21
N GLY A 393 22.08 5.95 52.47
CA GLY A 393 21.18 6.62 53.40
C GLY A 393 19.80 5.95 53.51
N SER A 394 19.47 4.98 52.67
CA SER A 394 18.25 4.18 52.82
C SER A 394 18.30 3.34 54.11
N PRO A 395 17.15 3.09 54.76
CA PRO A 395 17.06 2.12 55.84
C PRO A 395 17.56 0.72 55.35
N GLY A 396 18.59 0.16 55.95
CA GLY A 396 19.18 -1.12 55.51
C GLY A 396 20.42 -1.00 54.64
N GLY A 397 20.84 0.22 54.23
CA GLY A 397 22.11 0.44 53.54
C GLY A 397 22.02 0.55 52.04
N THR A 398 23.15 0.50 51.35
CA THR A 398 23.30 0.63 49.89
C THR A 398 23.25 -0.73 49.22
N LEU A 399 22.29 -0.94 48.32
CA LEU A 399 22.15 -2.18 47.53
C LEU A 399 22.94 -2.05 46.22
N ILE A 400 24.11 -2.66 46.11
CA ILE A 400 24.87 -2.73 44.86
C ILE A 400 24.87 -4.15 44.29
N THR A 401 25.25 -5.12 45.10
CA THR A 401 25.37 -6.53 44.76
C THR A 401 24.50 -7.44 45.63
N ASP A 402 23.87 -6.86 46.65
CA ASP A 402 23.08 -7.60 47.62
C ASP A 402 21.79 -8.14 47.01
N SER A 403 21.28 -9.25 47.55
CA SER A 403 20.10 -9.94 47.05
C SER A 403 19.11 -10.23 48.18
N ASN A 404 17.81 -10.41 47.82
CA ASN A 404 16.74 -10.77 48.74
C ASN A 404 16.39 -9.66 49.76
N HIS A 405 16.49 -8.41 49.39
CA HIS A 405 16.16 -7.25 50.23
C HIS A 405 14.82 -6.61 49.87
N ILE A 406 14.15 -6.13 50.88
CA ILE A 406 12.98 -5.23 50.75
C ILE A 406 13.36 -3.87 51.32
N MET A 407 13.40 -2.84 50.48
CA MET A 407 13.74 -1.46 50.83
C MET A 407 12.52 -0.55 50.57
N VAL A 408 12.06 0.16 51.58
CA VAL A 408 10.94 1.08 51.48
C VAL A 408 11.42 2.48 51.91
N GLY A 409 11.42 3.41 50.93
CA GLY A 409 11.81 4.80 51.11
C GLY A 409 13.32 5.01 51.15
N ASP A 410 13.73 6.26 51.32
CA ASP A 410 15.13 6.73 51.49
C ASP A 410 15.41 7.05 52.99
N GLY A 411 16.57 7.65 53.27
CA GLY A 411 16.97 8.06 54.63
C GLY A 411 16.11 9.16 55.26
N SER A 412 15.19 9.76 54.52
CA SER A 412 14.29 10.79 55.00
C SER A 412 12.94 10.25 55.51
N VAL A 413 12.65 8.97 55.27
CA VAL A 413 11.42 8.32 55.74
C VAL A 413 11.56 8.04 57.25
N THR A 414 10.82 8.80 58.07
CA THR A 414 10.87 8.72 59.55
C THR A 414 9.78 7.82 60.16
N ASN A 415 8.73 7.51 59.42
CA ASN A 415 7.61 6.68 59.91
C ASN A 415 7.13 5.70 58.83
N ALA A 416 7.17 4.42 59.11
CA ALA A 416 6.49 3.37 58.32
C ALA A 416 5.45 2.67 59.19
N HIS A 417 4.19 2.74 58.82
CA HIS A 417 3.12 1.98 59.46
C HIS A 417 2.95 0.64 58.74
N ILE A 418 3.64 -0.41 59.20
CA ILE A 418 3.54 -1.76 58.66
C ILE A 418 2.78 -2.62 59.66
N GLN A 419 1.54 -2.98 59.32
CA GLN A 419 0.78 -3.90 60.13
C GLN A 419 0.92 -5.29 59.53
N VAL A 420 1.88 -6.11 60.02
CA VAL A 420 2.14 -7.45 59.57
C VAL A 420 2.35 -8.42 60.74
N ASP A 421 1.71 -9.58 60.64
CA ASP A 421 2.07 -10.74 61.39
C ASP A 421 3.23 -11.47 60.60
N TRP A 422 4.49 -11.17 60.96
CA TRP A 422 5.64 -11.86 60.37
C TRP A 422 5.82 -13.17 61.09
N THR A 423 5.26 -14.27 60.56
CA THR A 423 5.67 -15.63 60.92
C THR A 423 6.86 -16.01 60.04
N VAL A 424 8.09 -15.91 60.61
CA VAL A 424 9.27 -16.57 60.02
C VAL A 424 9.19 -18.02 60.43
N ALA A 425 8.91 -18.92 59.46
CA ALA A 425 8.99 -20.36 59.65
C ALA A 425 10.45 -20.84 59.46
#